data_f07444bbb9474fb2b9cd2c6e978af546
#
_entry.id   f07444bbb9474fb2b9cd2c6e978af546
#
_cell.length_a   1.000
_cell.length_b   1.000
_cell.length_c   1.000
_cell.angle_alpha   90.00
_cell.angle_beta   90.00
_cell.angle_gamma   90.00
#
_symmetry.space_group_name_H-M   'P 1'
#
loop_
_entity.id
_entity.type
_entity.pdbx_description
1 polymer ?
#
loop_
_entity_poly.entity_id
_entity_poly.type
_entity_poly.pdbx_seq_one_letter_code
_entity_poly.pdbx_strand_id
1 'polypeptide(L)'
;MKRAIAAAIALAAGIAGSAHAAAPAAKNIVIVPGAFIDASSWRVVHDTLRLKGFNVTVAQLPHTSLDDDIAIARKAIFQQFGNVIVVGNGIGGAVMSNVATGDKVKALVYVAALMPEVGETSQQLLSSMPGAGEGVKPDRAGFQFYDTARFHADLAADLTPNRVNFMAASQVPVSNVLMGTPSWFAMWHQKPTFGIVATQDRLVNPELQRWMYKRAGAKVTEIAASHAVQVSQPEAVAKVIEDAALSVL
;
A
#
# COMPACT_ATOMS: atom_id res chain seq x y z
N MET A 1 51.96 21.79 -63.95
CA MET A 1 50.76 22.23 -63.21
C MET A 1 50.00 21.00 -62.73
N LYS A 2 50.20 20.63 -61.47
CA LYS A 2 49.50 19.48 -60.84
C LYS A 2 48.67 20.02 -59.69
N ARG A 3 47.33 19.96 -59.84
CA ARG A 3 46.38 20.35 -58.80
C ARG A 3 46.13 19.14 -57.88
N ALA A 4 46.49 19.27 -56.62
CA ALA A 4 46.11 18.32 -55.56
C ALA A 4 44.73 18.66 -55.00
N ILE A 5 43.83 17.67 -55.03
CA ILE A 5 42.51 17.77 -54.40
C ILE A 5 42.65 17.16 -53.01
N ALA A 6 42.46 17.96 -52.00
CA ALA A 6 42.39 17.49 -50.61
C ALA A 6 40.93 17.14 -50.28
N ALA A 7 40.64 15.86 -49.97
CA ALA A 7 39.35 15.43 -49.48
C ALA A 7 39.31 15.57 -47.96
N ALA A 8 38.43 16.42 -47.44
CA ALA A 8 38.15 16.56 -46.04
C ALA A 8 37.09 15.50 -45.63
N ILE A 9 37.49 14.55 -44.81
CA ILE A 9 36.60 13.60 -44.18
C ILE A 9 36.07 14.24 -42.87
N ALA A 10 34.80 14.64 -42.88
CA ALA A 10 34.12 15.09 -41.67
C ALA A 10 33.67 13.88 -40.82
N LEU A 11 34.32 13.68 -39.68
CA LEU A 11 33.95 12.66 -38.71
C LEU A 11 32.80 13.20 -37.85
N ALA A 12 31.56 12.80 -38.13
CA ALA A 12 30.41 13.11 -37.29
C ALA A 12 30.43 12.18 -36.06
N ALA A 13 30.93 12.68 -34.93
CA ALA A 13 30.82 12.01 -33.67
C ALA A 13 29.37 12.14 -33.17
N GLY A 14 28.57 11.11 -33.36
CA GLY A 14 27.24 11.01 -32.77
C GLY A 14 27.34 10.89 -31.24
N ILE A 15 27.03 11.97 -30.54
CA ILE A 15 26.85 11.94 -29.09
C ILE A 15 25.53 11.20 -28.85
N ALA A 16 25.60 9.89 -28.57
CA ALA A 16 24.50 9.14 -28.02
C ALA A 16 24.25 9.67 -26.59
N GLY A 17 23.38 10.65 -26.46
CA GLY A 17 22.90 11.12 -25.18
C GLY A 17 22.21 9.96 -24.46
N SER A 18 22.85 9.42 -23.43
CA SER A 18 22.19 8.50 -22.49
C SER A 18 20.99 9.27 -21.92
N ALA A 19 19.79 8.89 -22.32
CA ALA A 19 18.57 9.37 -21.68
C ALA A 19 18.65 8.92 -20.22
N HIS A 20 19.13 9.78 -19.33
CA HIS A 20 18.97 9.59 -17.89
C HIS A 20 17.47 9.61 -17.63
N ALA A 21 16.91 8.45 -17.26
CA ALA A 21 15.56 8.42 -16.72
C ALA A 21 15.52 9.43 -15.57
N ALA A 22 14.58 10.38 -15.63
CA ALA A 22 14.43 11.37 -14.58
C ALA A 22 14.29 10.65 -13.24
N ALA A 23 15.05 11.07 -12.24
CA ALA A 23 14.96 10.47 -10.92
C ALA A 23 13.53 10.63 -10.40
N PRO A 24 12.94 9.61 -9.76
CA PRO A 24 11.57 9.69 -9.28
C PRO A 24 11.41 10.87 -8.31
N ALA A 25 10.32 11.63 -8.47
CA ALA A 25 10.03 12.81 -7.64
C ALA A 25 9.81 12.44 -6.17
N ALA A 26 9.42 11.20 -5.88
CA ALA A 26 9.32 10.66 -4.54
C ALA A 26 10.17 9.38 -4.42
N LYS A 27 11.28 9.47 -3.68
CA LYS A 27 12.17 8.32 -3.43
C LYS A 27 11.82 7.54 -2.17
N ASN A 28 10.97 8.10 -1.30
CA ASN A 28 10.64 7.48 -0.03
C ASN A 28 9.25 6.85 -0.10
N ILE A 29 9.15 5.64 0.41
CA ILE A 29 7.90 4.89 0.51
C ILE A 29 7.71 4.53 1.98
N VAL A 30 6.55 4.88 2.54
CA VAL A 30 6.15 4.49 3.89
C VAL A 30 4.96 3.55 3.78
N ILE A 31 5.13 2.34 4.27
CA ILE A 31 4.10 1.29 4.27
C ILE A 31 3.42 1.27 5.63
N VAL A 32 2.09 1.31 5.62
CA VAL A 32 1.17 1.29 6.76
C VAL A 32 0.40 -0.03 6.72
N PRO A 33 0.87 -1.08 7.41
CA PRO A 33 0.25 -2.41 7.40
C PRO A 33 -1.17 -2.42 7.95
N GLY A 34 -1.91 -3.46 7.59
CA GLY A 34 -3.24 -3.75 8.14
C GLY A 34 -3.19 -4.64 9.37
N ALA A 35 -4.37 -4.91 9.95
CA ALA A 35 -4.56 -5.86 11.02
C ALA A 35 -4.45 -7.32 10.54
N PHE A 36 -4.32 -8.24 11.48
CA PHE A 36 -4.24 -9.71 11.32
C PHE A 36 -2.98 -10.21 10.59
N ILE A 37 -2.32 -9.41 9.79
CA ILE A 37 -1.10 -9.78 9.07
C ILE A 37 0.00 -8.80 9.47
N ASP A 38 1.06 -9.31 10.07
CA ASP A 38 2.14 -8.46 10.59
C ASP A 38 2.95 -7.76 9.48
N ALA A 39 3.73 -6.77 9.89
CA ALA A 39 4.53 -5.95 8.97
C ALA A 39 5.58 -6.75 8.19
N SER A 40 6.01 -7.94 8.68
CA SER A 40 6.97 -8.79 7.97
C SER A 40 6.45 -9.33 6.64
N SER A 41 5.13 -9.33 6.46
CA SER A 41 4.45 -9.69 5.20
C SER A 41 4.88 -8.81 4.01
N TRP A 42 5.39 -7.62 4.29
CA TRP A 42 5.84 -6.67 3.28
C TRP A 42 7.29 -6.85 2.83
N ARG A 43 8.00 -7.83 3.39
CA ARG A 43 9.44 -7.99 3.15
C ARG A 43 9.80 -8.07 1.66
N VAL A 44 9.11 -8.88 0.86
CA VAL A 44 9.45 -9.05 -0.56
C VAL A 44 9.18 -7.78 -1.35
N VAL A 45 8.06 -7.09 -1.09
CA VAL A 45 7.76 -5.77 -1.69
C VAL A 45 8.83 -4.75 -1.30
N HIS A 46 9.21 -4.70 -0.01
CA HIS A 46 10.28 -3.84 0.49
C HIS A 46 11.59 -4.10 -0.27
N ASP A 47 12.04 -5.37 -0.36
CA ASP A 47 13.30 -5.71 -0.99
C ASP A 47 13.29 -5.40 -2.49
N THR A 48 12.16 -5.68 -3.18
CA THR A 48 11.96 -5.35 -4.60
C THR A 48 12.07 -3.84 -4.85
N LEU A 49 11.42 -3.02 -4.04
CA LEU A 49 11.47 -1.55 -4.16
C LEU A 49 12.86 -1.00 -3.80
N ARG A 50 13.53 -1.60 -2.80
CA ARG A 50 14.91 -1.24 -2.44
C ARG A 50 15.89 -1.49 -3.59
N LEU A 51 15.77 -2.61 -4.29
CA LEU A 51 16.58 -2.92 -5.48
C LEU A 51 16.36 -1.92 -6.62
N LYS A 52 15.18 -1.28 -6.68
CA LYS A 52 14.85 -0.22 -7.63
C LYS A 52 15.30 1.18 -7.16
N GLY A 53 15.98 1.28 -6.02
CA GLY A 53 16.57 2.54 -5.50
C GLY A 53 15.64 3.38 -4.64
N PHE A 54 14.49 2.83 -4.19
CA PHE A 54 13.62 3.50 -3.23
C PHE A 54 14.09 3.30 -1.78
N ASN A 55 13.84 4.30 -0.94
CA ASN A 55 13.92 4.16 0.51
C ASN A 55 12.57 3.68 1.02
N VAL A 56 12.52 2.51 1.65
CA VAL A 56 11.26 1.90 2.10
C VAL A 56 11.28 1.75 3.61
N THR A 57 10.25 2.25 4.26
CA THR A 57 10.01 2.10 5.70
C THR A 57 8.67 1.41 5.91
N VAL A 58 8.64 0.37 6.74
CA VAL A 58 7.41 -0.32 7.13
C VAL A 58 7.09 0.05 8.56
N ALA A 59 5.95 0.72 8.79
CA ALA A 59 5.51 1.09 10.13
C ALA A 59 5.10 -0.15 10.93
N GLN A 60 5.34 -0.13 12.24
CA GLN A 60 4.89 -1.17 13.16
C GLN A 60 3.73 -0.61 13.97
N LEU A 61 2.51 -0.99 13.60
CA LEU A 61 1.29 -0.43 14.19
C LEU A 61 0.75 -1.36 15.28
N PRO A 62 0.35 -0.82 16.46
CA PRO A 62 -0.22 -1.61 17.55
C PRO A 62 -1.71 -1.92 17.33
N HIS A 63 -2.40 -1.20 16.46
CA HIS A 63 -3.85 -1.29 16.21
C HIS A 63 -4.72 -1.16 17.47
N THR A 64 -4.25 -0.37 18.46
CA THR A 64 -4.95 -0.09 19.71
C THR A 64 -5.99 1.01 19.57
N SER A 65 -5.67 2.07 18.85
CA SER A 65 -6.59 3.16 18.47
C SER A 65 -6.18 3.76 17.13
N LEU A 66 -7.11 4.46 16.49
CA LEU A 66 -6.81 5.18 15.24
C LEU A 66 -5.72 6.24 15.47
N ASP A 67 -5.72 6.91 16.62
CA ASP A 67 -4.76 7.95 16.99
C ASP A 67 -3.35 7.39 17.18
N ASP A 68 -3.20 6.26 17.86
CA ASP A 68 -1.91 5.62 18.04
C ASP A 68 -1.29 5.24 16.70
N ASP A 69 -2.08 4.63 15.84
CA ASP A 69 -1.63 4.22 14.50
C ASP A 69 -1.28 5.43 13.62
N ILE A 70 -2.10 6.49 13.64
CA ILE A 70 -1.80 7.74 12.93
C ILE A 70 -0.51 8.37 13.45
N ALA A 71 -0.29 8.39 14.77
CA ALA A 71 0.92 8.97 15.36
C ALA A 71 2.18 8.24 14.89
N ILE A 72 2.16 6.91 14.85
CA ILE A 72 3.27 6.08 14.36
C ILE A 72 3.48 6.28 12.85
N ALA A 73 2.41 6.25 12.05
CA ALA A 73 2.50 6.47 10.61
C ALA A 73 3.05 7.88 10.29
N ARG A 74 2.58 8.92 10.98
CA ARG A 74 3.11 10.29 10.88
C ARG A 74 4.59 10.35 11.22
N LYS A 75 5.01 9.73 12.32
CA LYS A 75 6.42 9.69 12.71
C LYS A 75 7.27 9.06 11.61
N ALA A 76 6.85 7.93 11.05
CA ALA A 76 7.54 7.27 9.96
C ALA A 76 7.66 8.18 8.71
N ILE A 77 6.60 8.92 8.37
CA ILE A 77 6.59 9.88 7.25
C ILE A 77 7.52 11.05 7.53
N PHE A 78 7.48 11.66 8.72
CA PHE A 78 8.30 12.83 9.06
C PHE A 78 9.80 12.51 9.12
N GLN A 79 10.18 11.30 9.44
CA GLN A 79 11.57 10.84 9.44
C GLN A 79 12.18 10.73 8.04
N GLN A 80 11.38 10.73 6.98
CA GLN A 80 11.89 10.69 5.61
C GLN A 80 12.39 12.05 5.16
N PHE A 81 13.50 12.10 4.43
CA PHE A 81 13.97 13.31 3.76
C PHE A 81 13.35 13.42 2.36
N GLY A 82 12.60 14.51 2.12
CA GLY A 82 11.92 14.76 0.84
C GLY A 82 10.53 14.13 0.72
N ASN A 83 10.09 13.95 -0.51
CA ASN A 83 8.74 13.50 -0.86
C ASN A 83 8.52 12.02 -0.54
N VAL A 84 7.28 11.68 -0.15
CA VAL A 84 6.89 10.34 0.30
C VAL A 84 5.68 9.84 -0.46
N ILE A 85 5.68 8.56 -0.83
CA ILE A 85 4.48 7.80 -1.19
C ILE A 85 4.05 7.02 0.05
N VAL A 86 2.78 7.09 0.41
CA VAL A 86 2.22 6.30 1.51
C VAL A 86 1.41 5.15 0.95
N VAL A 87 1.65 3.95 1.45
CA VAL A 87 1.00 2.71 1.03
C VAL A 87 0.26 2.13 2.22
N GLY A 88 -1.04 1.86 2.09
CA GLY A 88 -1.85 1.26 3.16
C GLY A 88 -2.50 -0.04 2.72
N ASN A 89 -2.50 -1.06 3.60
CA ASN A 89 -3.18 -2.33 3.38
C ASN A 89 -4.30 -2.51 4.40
N GLY A 90 -5.43 -3.07 4.00
CA GLY A 90 -6.54 -3.33 4.92
C GLY A 90 -6.94 -2.08 5.71
N ILE A 91 -6.95 -2.16 7.06
CA ILE A 91 -7.21 -1.01 7.95
C ILE A 91 -6.12 0.07 7.87
N GLY A 92 -4.90 -0.27 7.43
CA GLY A 92 -3.84 0.70 7.19
C GLY A 92 -4.21 1.77 6.17
N GLY A 93 -5.18 1.47 5.27
CA GLY A 93 -5.76 2.46 4.38
C GLY A 93 -6.55 3.55 5.12
N ALA A 94 -7.33 3.17 6.13
CA ALA A 94 -8.02 4.14 6.98
C ALA A 94 -7.03 4.97 7.79
N VAL A 95 -5.97 4.36 8.33
CA VAL A 95 -4.90 5.07 9.03
C VAL A 95 -4.24 6.10 8.12
N MET A 96 -3.78 5.70 6.93
CA MET A 96 -3.10 6.62 6.01
C MET A 96 -4.01 7.73 5.47
N SER A 97 -5.32 7.50 5.38
CA SER A 97 -6.29 8.54 5.01
C SER A 97 -6.32 9.69 6.01
N ASN A 98 -5.85 9.45 7.23
CA ASN A 98 -5.85 10.40 8.35
C ASN A 98 -4.47 11.00 8.68
N VAL A 99 -3.39 10.63 7.99
CA VAL A 99 -2.04 11.13 8.35
C VAL A 99 -1.83 12.61 8.05
N ALA A 100 -2.58 13.21 7.13
CA ALA A 100 -2.67 14.66 6.84
C ALA A 100 -1.35 15.43 7.03
N THR A 101 -0.35 15.20 6.19
CA THR A 101 1.00 15.75 6.39
C THR A 101 1.39 16.81 5.35
N GLY A 102 0.43 17.57 4.84
CA GLY A 102 0.69 18.65 3.89
C GLY A 102 1.34 18.16 2.59
N ASP A 103 2.32 18.91 2.08
CA ASP A 103 2.92 18.67 0.76
C ASP A 103 3.94 17.53 0.70
N LYS A 104 4.35 16.99 1.84
CA LYS A 104 5.35 15.93 1.88
C LYS A 104 4.85 14.63 1.27
N VAL A 105 3.60 14.26 1.50
CA VAL A 105 2.94 13.11 0.86
C VAL A 105 2.50 13.49 -0.54
N LYS A 106 2.99 12.78 -1.55
CA LYS A 106 2.72 13.08 -2.96
C LYS A 106 1.68 12.16 -3.60
N ALA A 107 1.56 10.92 -3.14
CA ALA A 107 0.49 10.02 -3.56
C ALA A 107 0.16 8.99 -2.47
N LEU A 108 -1.01 8.39 -2.60
CA LEU A 108 -1.52 7.33 -1.75
C LEU A 108 -1.74 6.05 -2.57
N VAL A 109 -1.32 4.90 -2.03
CA VAL A 109 -1.55 3.59 -2.65
C VAL A 109 -2.33 2.70 -1.68
N TYR A 110 -3.55 2.35 -2.03
CA TYR A 110 -4.44 1.48 -1.25
C TYR A 110 -4.32 0.05 -1.76
N VAL A 111 -3.90 -0.88 -0.92
CA VAL A 111 -3.67 -2.29 -1.27
C VAL A 111 -4.69 -3.16 -0.55
N ALA A 112 -5.74 -3.60 -1.23
CA ALA A 112 -6.86 -4.33 -0.61
C ALA A 112 -7.34 -3.62 0.67
N ALA A 113 -7.49 -2.29 0.62
CA ALA A 113 -7.54 -1.43 1.79
C ALA A 113 -8.83 -0.64 1.90
N LEU A 114 -9.18 -0.29 3.15
CA LEU A 114 -10.29 0.61 3.46
C LEU A 114 -9.92 2.05 3.12
N MET A 115 -10.87 2.79 2.57
CA MET A 115 -10.72 4.18 2.17
C MET A 115 -11.93 4.99 2.66
N PRO A 116 -11.97 5.31 3.96
CA PRO A 116 -13.11 6.01 4.55
C PRO A 116 -13.20 7.48 4.09
N GLU A 117 -14.42 7.98 4.03
CA GLU A 117 -14.74 9.40 3.99
C GLU A 117 -14.67 9.99 5.41
N VAL A 118 -14.63 11.31 5.53
CA VAL A 118 -14.75 11.99 6.83
C VAL A 118 -16.05 11.58 7.52
N GLY A 119 -15.94 11.12 8.75
CA GLY A 119 -17.06 10.62 9.56
C GLY A 119 -17.40 9.15 9.36
N GLU A 120 -16.89 8.49 8.33
CA GLU A 120 -17.06 7.02 8.18
C GLU A 120 -16.12 6.26 9.12
N THR A 121 -16.59 5.14 9.66
CA THR A 121 -15.77 4.20 10.43
C THR A 121 -15.39 2.98 9.58
N SER A 122 -14.29 2.34 9.92
CA SER A 122 -13.88 1.08 9.29
C SER A 122 -14.93 -0.01 9.46
N GLN A 123 -15.55 -0.06 10.65
CA GLN A 123 -16.63 -1.01 10.94
C GLN A 123 -17.85 -0.80 10.07
N GLN A 124 -18.28 0.45 9.85
CA GLN A 124 -19.41 0.78 8.96
C GLN A 124 -19.14 0.35 7.53
N LEU A 125 -17.94 0.64 7.00
CA LEU A 125 -17.55 0.24 5.64
C LEU A 125 -17.62 -1.27 5.47
N LEU A 126 -16.96 -2.03 6.35
CA LEU A 126 -16.99 -3.50 6.29
C LEU A 126 -18.40 -4.07 6.43
N SER A 127 -19.25 -3.47 7.27
CA SER A 127 -20.63 -3.90 7.46
C SER A 127 -21.54 -3.56 6.28
N SER A 128 -21.22 -2.54 5.49
CA SER A 128 -22.03 -2.12 4.32
C SER A 128 -21.96 -3.13 3.16
N MET A 129 -20.81 -3.77 2.98
CA MET A 129 -20.55 -4.82 1.99
C MET A 129 -19.64 -5.87 2.62
N PRO A 130 -20.18 -6.81 3.40
CA PRO A 130 -19.36 -7.78 4.11
C PRO A 130 -18.52 -8.65 3.19
N GLY A 131 -17.30 -8.96 3.61
CA GLY A 131 -16.49 -10.00 2.99
C GLY A 131 -17.08 -11.39 3.24
N ALA A 132 -16.65 -12.37 2.45
CA ALA A 132 -17.11 -13.74 2.57
C ALA A 132 -16.40 -14.55 3.67
N GLY A 133 -15.37 -13.96 4.33
CA GLY A 133 -14.64 -14.56 5.43
C GLY A 133 -15.43 -14.48 6.75
N GLU A 134 -15.36 -15.52 7.55
CA GLU A 134 -16.12 -15.65 8.81
C GLU A 134 -15.19 -15.83 10.03
N GLY A 135 -13.89 -15.63 9.83
CA GLY A 135 -12.88 -15.94 10.84
C GLY A 135 -12.65 -14.87 11.91
N VAL A 136 -13.26 -13.67 11.78
CA VAL A 136 -13.07 -12.60 12.80
C VAL A 136 -13.72 -13.00 14.10
N LYS A 137 -12.95 -12.98 15.19
CA LYS A 137 -13.37 -13.35 16.54
C LYS A 137 -13.05 -12.22 17.52
N PRO A 138 -14.00 -11.79 18.35
CA PRO A 138 -13.72 -10.85 19.43
C PRO A 138 -13.00 -11.57 20.61
N ASP A 139 -12.15 -10.85 21.31
CA ASP A 139 -11.63 -11.25 22.59
C ASP A 139 -12.33 -10.51 23.75
N ARG A 140 -11.98 -10.87 24.99
CA ARG A 140 -12.55 -10.24 26.20
C ARG A 140 -11.97 -8.86 26.51
N ALA A 141 -10.85 -8.51 25.89
CA ALA A 141 -10.17 -7.22 26.07
C ALA A 141 -10.64 -6.15 25.08
N GLY A 142 -11.58 -6.48 24.20
CA GLY A 142 -12.11 -5.54 23.19
C GLY A 142 -11.30 -5.51 21.91
N PHE A 143 -10.52 -6.55 21.63
CA PHE A 143 -9.82 -6.73 20.36
C PHE A 143 -10.50 -7.80 19.52
N GLN A 144 -10.25 -7.72 18.23
CA GLN A 144 -10.59 -8.74 17.24
C GLN A 144 -9.32 -9.43 16.75
N PHE A 145 -9.37 -10.73 16.64
CA PHE A 145 -8.34 -11.55 15.99
C PHE A 145 -8.99 -12.43 14.92
N TYR A 146 -8.17 -13.06 14.09
CA TYR A 146 -8.67 -14.01 13.09
C TYR A 146 -8.50 -15.45 13.58
N ASP A 147 -9.56 -16.25 13.49
CA ASP A 147 -9.51 -17.68 13.81
C ASP A 147 -8.43 -18.36 12.97
N THR A 148 -7.44 -18.97 13.63
CA THR A 148 -6.30 -19.61 12.96
C THR A 148 -6.72 -20.74 12.02
N ALA A 149 -7.83 -21.44 12.32
CA ALA A 149 -8.38 -22.48 11.46
C ALA A 149 -8.99 -21.94 10.16
N ARG A 150 -9.43 -20.67 10.17
CA ARG A 150 -10.02 -19.98 9.02
C ARG A 150 -9.03 -19.10 8.26
N PHE A 151 -7.89 -18.77 8.90
CA PHE A 151 -6.93 -17.79 8.41
C PHE A 151 -6.46 -18.07 6.97
N HIS A 152 -6.14 -19.34 6.67
CA HIS A 152 -5.73 -19.73 5.32
C HIS A 152 -6.83 -19.48 4.29
N ALA A 153 -8.01 -20.04 4.52
CA ALA A 153 -9.10 -19.96 3.55
C ALA A 153 -9.59 -18.53 3.31
N ASP A 154 -9.54 -17.67 4.33
CA ASP A 154 -10.16 -16.36 4.29
C ASP A 154 -9.18 -15.21 3.98
N LEU A 155 -7.93 -15.29 4.43
CA LEU A 155 -6.96 -14.20 4.26
C LEU A 155 -5.84 -14.49 3.27
N ALA A 156 -5.50 -15.77 3.07
CA ALA A 156 -4.27 -16.15 2.38
C ALA A 156 -4.43 -17.46 1.58
N ALA A 157 -5.58 -17.64 0.91
CA ALA A 157 -5.93 -18.88 0.21
C ALA A 157 -4.98 -19.23 -0.94
N ASP A 158 -4.28 -18.26 -1.48
CA ASP A 158 -3.31 -18.38 -2.57
C ASP A 158 -1.85 -18.57 -2.09
N LEU A 159 -1.64 -18.77 -0.79
CA LEU A 159 -0.33 -19.06 -0.20
C LEU A 159 -0.20 -20.52 0.26
N THR A 160 1.05 -20.98 0.46
CA THR A 160 1.30 -22.31 0.99
C THR A 160 0.92 -22.45 2.47
N PRO A 161 0.39 -23.60 2.92
CA PRO A 161 -0.01 -23.78 4.32
C PRO A 161 1.07 -23.46 5.34
N ASN A 162 2.33 -23.84 5.05
CA ASN A 162 3.44 -23.57 5.97
C ASN A 162 3.67 -22.07 6.22
N ARG A 163 3.58 -21.26 5.16
CA ARG A 163 3.69 -19.79 5.27
C ARG A 163 2.51 -19.20 6.05
N VAL A 164 1.31 -19.68 5.76
CA VAL A 164 0.08 -19.21 6.42
C VAL A 164 0.04 -19.56 7.90
N ASN A 165 0.53 -20.75 8.30
CA ASN A 165 0.62 -21.14 9.70
C ASN A 165 1.46 -20.13 10.52
N PHE A 166 2.58 -19.67 9.97
CA PHE A 166 3.40 -18.64 10.61
C PHE A 166 2.64 -17.31 10.69
N MET A 167 2.02 -16.87 9.58
CA MET A 167 1.25 -15.61 9.54
C MET A 167 0.10 -15.61 10.54
N ALA A 168 -0.61 -16.72 10.67
CA ALA A 168 -1.68 -16.86 11.65
C ALA A 168 -1.17 -16.82 13.11
N ALA A 169 0.03 -17.37 13.35
CA ALA A 169 0.64 -17.36 14.69
C ALA A 169 1.23 -15.98 15.07
N SER A 170 1.63 -15.18 14.08
CA SER A 170 2.20 -13.83 14.27
C SER A 170 1.19 -12.70 14.02
N GLN A 171 -0.09 -13.00 13.90
CA GLN A 171 -1.11 -12.00 13.61
C GLN A 171 -1.16 -10.87 14.65
N VAL A 172 -1.49 -9.67 14.17
CA VAL A 172 -1.68 -8.49 15.02
C VAL A 172 -3.18 -8.22 15.15
N PRO A 173 -3.77 -8.39 16.34
CA PRO A 173 -5.17 -8.08 16.60
C PRO A 173 -5.48 -6.58 16.39
N VAL A 174 -6.75 -6.25 16.16
CA VAL A 174 -7.23 -4.88 16.05
C VAL A 174 -8.27 -4.57 17.11
N SER A 175 -8.18 -3.40 17.73
CA SER A 175 -9.16 -3.00 18.75
C SER A 175 -10.49 -2.58 18.13
N ASN A 176 -11.58 -2.86 18.87
CA ASN A 176 -12.92 -2.36 18.51
C ASN A 176 -12.97 -0.82 18.52
N VAL A 177 -12.14 -0.18 19.34
CA VAL A 177 -12.03 1.29 19.40
C VAL A 177 -11.51 1.82 18.06
N LEU A 178 -10.44 1.26 17.52
CA LEU A 178 -9.93 1.66 16.21
C LEU A 178 -10.98 1.44 15.12
N MET A 179 -11.62 0.27 15.11
CA MET A 179 -12.62 -0.09 14.09
C MET A 179 -13.85 0.84 14.11
N GLY A 180 -14.25 1.32 15.30
CA GLY A 180 -15.41 2.17 15.52
C GLY A 180 -15.11 3.67 15.51
N THR A 181 -13.83 4.09 15.42
CA THR A 181 -13.47 5.51 15.41
C THR A 181 -13.72 6.10 14.02
N PRO A 182 -14.50 7.22 13.93
CA PRO A 182 -14.72 7.91 12.66
C PRO A 182 -13.43 8.49 12.10
N SER A 183 -13.27 8.45 10.78
CA SER A 183 -12.18 9.15 10.10
C SER A 183 -12.33 10.66 10.23
N TRP A 184 -11.25 11.33 10.55
CA TRP A 184 -11.22 12.81 10.66
C TRP A 184 -10.83 13.49 9.37
N PHE A 185 -10.08 12.78 8.52
CA PHE A 185 -9.61 13.25 7.23
C PHE A 185 -9.81 12.19 6.15
N ALA A 186 -9.97 12.66 4.93
CA ALA A 186 -9.99 11.84 3.72
C ALA A 186 -8.94 12.39 2.75
N MET A 187 -7.66 12.06 3.01
CA MET A 187 -6.51 12.57 2.25
C MET A 187 -6.59 12.27 0.75
N TRP A 188 -7.35 11.24 0.37
CA TRP A 188 -7.55 10.86 -1.02
C TRP A 188 -8.30 11.94 -1.86
N HIS A 189 -8.98 12.91 -1.23
CA HIS A 189 -9.51 14.08 -1.93
C HIS A 189 -8.42 15.05 -2.41
N GLN A 190 -7.23 15.00 -1.79
CA GLN A 190 -6.19 16.00 -1.99
C GLN A 190 -4.94 15.44 -2.69
N LYS A 191 -4.84 14.14 -2.85
CA LYS A 191 -3.65 13.48 -3.36
C LYS A 191 -3.97 12.51 -4.50
N PRO A 192 -3.11 12.42 -5.51
CA PRO A 192 -3.17 11.34 -6.48
C PRO A 192 -3.28 10.00 -5.75
N THR A 193 -4.26 9.20 -6.14
CA THR A 193 -4.61 7.96 -5.44
C THR A 193 -4.58 6.77 -6.39
N PHE A 194 -4.00 5.67 -5.91
CA PHE A 194 -3.90 4.40 -6.60
C PHE A 194 -4.54 3.32 -5.73
N GLY A 195 -5.21 2.37 -6.36
CA GLY A 195 -5.88 1.27 -5.67
C GLY A 195 -5.53 -0.08 -6.28
N ILE A 196 -5.21 -1.05 -5.44
CA ILE A 196 -5.11 -2.46 -5.82
C ILE A 196 -6.32 -3.17 -5.25
N VAL A 197 -7.17 -3.69 -6.14
CA VAL A 197 -8.29 -4.57 -5.77
C VAL A 197 -7.78 -6.00 -5.81
N ALA A 198 -7.79 -6.68 -4.67
CA ALA A 198 -7.56 -8.12 -4.58
C ALA A 198 -8.88 -8.84 -4.88
N THR A 199 -8.98 -9.46 -6.08
CA THR A 199 -10.29 -9.92 -6.58
C THR A 199 -10.82 -11.19 -5.89
N GLN A 200 -9.99 -11.85 -5.08
CA GLN A 200 -10.35 -13.04 -4.29
C GLN A 200 -10.30 -12.75 -2.78
N ASP A 201 -10.31 -11.48 -2.40
CA ASP A 201 -10.30 -11.05 -1.00
C ASP A 201 -11.63 -11.43 -0.31
N ARG A 202 -11.50 -12.18 0.79
CA ARG A 202 -12.65 -12.62 1.58
C ARG A 202 -12.81 -11.82 2.88
N LEU A 203 -11.82 -10.95 3.22
CA LEU A 203 -11.89 -10.05 4.37
C LEU A 203 -12.50 -8.70 3.98
N VAL A 204 -11.90 -8.00 3.02
CA VAL A 204 -12.44 -6.76 2.46
C VAL A 204 -13.06 -7.08 1.10
N ASN A 205 -14.39 -7.09 1.04
CA ASN A 205 -15.13 -7.46 -0.17
C ASN A 205 -14.57 -6.70 -1.40
N PRO A 206 -14.23 -7.38 -2.51
CA PRO A 206 -13.72 -6.73 -3.71
C PRO A 206 -14.66 -5.65 -4.28
N GLU A 207 -15.98 -5.81 -4.15
CA GLU A 207 -16.94 -4.79 -4.57
C GLU A 207 -16.89 -3.54 -3.69
N LEU A 208 -16.62 -3.71 -2.37
CA LEU A 208 -16.38 -2.58 -1.48
C LEU A 208 -15.10 -1.85 -1.89
N GLN A 209 -14.02 -2.57 -2.19
CA GLN A 209 -12.76 -1.97 -2.67
C GLN A 209 -13.02 -1.18 -3.96
N ARG A 210 -13.71 -1.76 -4.96
CA ARG A 210 -14.05 -1.09 -6.23
C ARG A 210 -14.88 0.17 -5.99
N TRP A 211 -15.89 0.08 -5.14
CA TRP A 211 -16.76 1.21 -4.82
C TRP A 211 -15.99 2.37 -4.17
N MET A 212 -15.17 2.09 -3.15
CA MET A 212 -14.35 3.11 -2.48
C MET A 212 -13.36 3.76 -3.45
N TYR A 213 -12.65 2.97 -4.25
CA TYR A 213 -11.64 3.48 -5.18
C TYR A 213 -12.26 4.27 -6.34
N LYS A 214 -13.43 3.85 -6.81
CA LYS A 214 -14.20 4.59 -7.82
C LYS A 214 -14.64 5.97 -7.32
N ARG A 215 -15.18 6.06 -6.09
CA ARG A 215 -15.59 7.36 -5.53
C ARG A 215 -14.42 8.33 -5.36
N ALA A 216 -13.22 7.80 -5.14
CA ALA A 216 -12.00 8.59 -5.00
C ALA A 216 -11.36 8.96 -6.35
N GLY A 217 -11.87 8.45 -7.47
CA GLY A 217 -11.22 8.61 -8.77
C GLY A 217 -9.82 7.98 -8.83
N ALA A 218 -9.56 6.93 -8.04
CA ALA A 218 -8.27 6.27 -7.97
C ALA A 218 -7.93 5.55 -9.27
N LYS A 219 -6.63 5.51 -9.61
CA LYS A 219 -6.12 4.64 -10.67
C LYS A 219 -6.09 3.20 -10.14
N VAL A 220 -6.97 2.35 -10.64
CA VAL A 220 -7.19 0.99 -10.12
C VAL A 220 -6.41 -0.05 -10.93
N THR A 221 -5.80 -1.00 -10.22
CA THR A 221 -5.26 -2.26 -10.76
C THR A 221 -5.93 -3.42 -10.04
N GLU A 222 -6.50 -4.36 -10.78
CA GLU A 222 -7.08 -5.58 -10.20
C GLU A 222 -6.07 -6.72 -10.27
N ILE A 223 -5.92 -7.45 -9.17
CA ILE A 223 -5.01 -8.59 -9.05
C ILE A 223 -5.79 -9.79 -8.54
N ALA A 224 -5.68 -10.93 -9.24
CA ALA A 224 -6.27 -12.20 -8.80
C ALA A 224 -5.46 -12.76 -7.61
N ALA A 225 -5.83 -12.32 -6.40
CA ALA A 225 -5.16 -12.66 -5.15
C ALA A 225 -6.12 -12.59 -3.97
N SER A 226 -5.76 -13.26 -2.87
CA SER A 226 -6.42 -13.14 -1.56
C SER A 226 -6.13 -11.77 -0.92
N HIS A 227 -6.62 -11.56 0.33
CA HIS A 227 -6.30 -10.34 1.11
C HIS A 227 -4.80 -10.12 1.29
N ALA A 228 -4.02 -11.20 1.35
CA ALA A 228 -2.56 -11.16 1.49
C ALA A 228 -1.83 -10.91 0.16
N VAL A 229 -2.37 -10.06 -0.73
CA VAL A 229 -1.85 -9.79 -2.08
C VAL A 229 -0.40 -9.33 -2.09
N GLN A 230 0.07 -8.58 -1.08
CA GLN A 230 1.46 -8.16 -0.94
C GLN A 230 2.42 -9.34 -0.70
N VAL A 231 1.89 -10.49 -0.28
CA VAL A 231 2.65 -11.70 -0.02
C VAL A 231 2.63 -12.64 -1.21
N SER A 232 1.46 -12.78 -1.86
CA SER A 232 1.27 -13.72 -2.99
C SER A 232 1.68 -13.12 -4.34
N GLN A 233 1.55 -11.78 -4.50
CA GLN A 233 1.83 -11.06 -5.75
C GLN A 233 2.74 -9.84 -5.51
N PRO A 234 3.89 -10.00 -4.83
CA PRO A 234 4.71 -8.88 -4.36
C PRO A 234 5.27 -8.01 -5.49
N GLU A 235 5.62 -8.61 -6.63
CA GLU A 235 6.15 -7.88 -7.78
C GLU A 235 5.08 -6.99 -8.42
N ALA A 236 3.84 -7.49 -8.53
CA ALA A 236 2.71 -6.71 -9.06
C ALA A 236 2.37 -5.54 -8.11
N VAL A 237 2.37 -5.77 -6.80
CA VAL A 237 2.18 -4.72 -5.79
C VAL A 237 3.30 -3.69 -5.86
N ALA A 238 4.56 -4.12 -5.90
CA ALA A 238 5.72 -3.23 -6.03
C ALA A 238 5.66 -2.39 -7.30
N LYS A 239 5.20 -2.96 -8.42
CA LYS A 239 5.03 -2.23 -9.68
C LYS A 239 4.02 -1.07 -9.57
N VAL A 240 2.88 -1.28 -8.94
CA VAL A 240 1.88 -0.21 -8.73
C VAL A 240 2.44 0.89 -7.83
N ILE A 241 3.18 0.54 -6.78
CA ILE A 241 3.83 1.50 -5.89
C ILE A 241 4.90 2.31 -6.65
N GLU A 242 5.72 1.66 -7.47
CA GLU A 242 6.70 2.31 -8.34
C GLU A 242 6.02 3.27 -9.32
N ASP A 243 4.95 2.85 -9.99
CA ASP A 243 4.20 3.69 -10.92
C ASP A 243 3.62 4.93 -10.24
N ALA A 244 3.12 4.79 -9.01
CA ALA A 244 2.68 5.92 -8.21
C ALA A 244 3.84 6.89 -7.92
N ALA A 245 5.03 6.38 -7.55
CA ALA A 245 6.20 7.20 -7.25
C ALA A 245 6.77 7.93 -8.48
N LEU A 246 6.66 7.32 -9.66
CA LEU A 246 7.12 7.90 -10.92
C LEU A 246 6.12 8.90 -11.54
N SER A 247 4.84 8.82 -11.18
CA SER A 247 3.78 9.65 -11.75
C SER A 247 3.62 11.02 -11.08
N VAL A 248 4.19 11.20 -9.89
CA VAL A 248 4.11 12.46 -9.13
C VAL A 248 5.35 13.30 -9.36
N LEU A 249 5.16 14.59 -9.64
CA LEU A 249 6.21 15.58 -9.88
C LEU A 249 6.58 16.35 -8.60
#